data_fd31402c3e448b07953d9b7ed909d959
#
_entry.id   fd31402c3e448b07953d9b7ed909d959
#
_cell.length_a   1.000
_cell.length_b   1.000
_cell.length_c   1.000
_cell.angle_alpha   90.00
_cell.angle_beta   90.00
_cell.angle_gamma   90.00
#
_symmetry.space_group_name_H-M   'P 1'
#
loop_
_entity.id
_entity.type
_entity.pdbx_description
1 polymer ?
#
loop_
_entity_poly.entity_id
_entity_poly.type
_entity_poly.pdbx_seq_one_letter_code
_entity_poly.pdbx_strand_id
1 'polypeptide(L)'
;MTARDPTRVPATLEDLLAIPEEQRRHELIEGAIEEKGSATSEHGDAQHSLSAFTFAFKHEPGGRWPGGWWFGTEVEVHFDPANTFRPDVTGWRRDRVAERPRGTPVRIRPDWVCEILSTNRRNDLVRKKRVYHRFGVPHYWIIDPAEETLSVLRWSQDGYVEILAAERGETVRAEPFEAMPLQVGIFFGDDEKDEAPAQEG
;
A
#
# COMPACT_ATOMS: atom_id res chain seq x y z
N MET A 1 -9.65 -22.09 11.35
CA MET A 1 -8.63 -21.54 12.29
C MET A 1 -7.57 -22.62 12.46
N THR A 2 -6.53 -22.60 11.67
CA THR A 2 -5.38 -23.49 11.91
C THR A 2 -4.60 -22.91 13.08
N ALA A 3 -4.65 -23.60 14.21
CA ALA A 3 -3.86 -23.24 15.38
C ALA A 3 -2.37 -23.27 14.99
N ARG A 4 -1.64 -22.23 15.40
CA ARG A 4 -0.19 -22.19 15.22
C ARG A 4 0.41 -23.37 15.97
N ASP A 5 1.17 -24.22 15.27
CA ASP A 5 1.92 -25.28 15.91
C ASP A 5 2.99 -24.64 16.82
N PRO A 6 2.89 -24.80 18.15
CA PRO A 6 3.81 -24.15 19.08
C PRO A 6 5.26 -24.71 19.02
N THR A 7 5.47 -25.78 18.27
CA THR A 7 6.79 -26.43 18.12
C THR A 7 7.60 -25.92 16.92
N ARG A 8 7.01 -25.13 16.02
CA ARG A 8 7.68 -24.62 14.83
C ARG A 8 8.53 -23.40 15.19
N VAL A 9 9.83 -23.47 14.95
CA VAL A 9 10.74 -22.32 15.04
C VAL A 9 10.24 -21.23 14.06
N PRO A 10 10.01 -19.99 14.51
CA PRO A 10 9.59 -18.91 13.62
C PRO A 10 10.65 -18.69 12.53
N ALA A 11 10.20 -18.49 11.29
CA ALA A 11 11.07 -18.08 10.20
C ALA A 11 11.57 -16.64 10.42
N THR A 12 12.74 -16.36 9.88
CA THR A 12 13.47 -15.11 9.98
C THR A 12 13.58 -14.40 8.63
N LEU A 13 14.07 -13.16 8.64
CA LEU A 13 14.43 -12.46 7.41
C LEU A 13 15.48 -13.24 6.61
N GLU A 14 16.44 -13.91 7.26
CA GLU A 14 17.47 -14.70 6.59
C GLU A 14 16.85 -15.87 5.81
N ASP A 15 15.88 -16.54 6.43
CA ASP A 15 15.13 -17.62 5.76
C ASP A 15 14.36 -17.10 4.52
N LEU A 16 13.75 -15.91 4.61
CA LEU A 16 13.09 -15.27 3.47
C LEU A 16 14.10 -14.95 2.37
N LEU A 17 15.24 -14.34 2.71
CA LEU A 17 16.27 -13.94 1.76
C LEU A 17 17.05 -15.13 1.19
N ALA A 18 17.01 -16.30 1.81
CA ALA A 18 17.57 -17.54 1.27
C ALA A 18 16.78 -18.06 0.06
N ILE A 19 15.53 -17.63 -0.13
CA ILE A 19 14.77 -17.93 -1.34
C ILE A 19 15.37 -17.12 -2.49
N PRO A 20 15.76 -17.75 -3.64
CA PRO A 20 16.28 -17.05 -4.80
C PRO A 20 15.35 -15.90 -5.23
N GLU A 21 15.93 -14.77 -5.60
CA GLU A 21 15.16 -13.53 -5.88
C GLU A 21 14.08 -13.74 -6.95
N GLU A 22 14.40 -14.50 -7.99
CA GLU A 22 13.48 -14.85 -9.09
C GLU A 22 12.30 -15.74 -8.66
N GLN A 23 12.42 -16.41 -7.50
CA GLN A 23 11.39 -17.29 -6.92
C GLN A 23 10.75 -16.66 -5.68
N ARG A 24 11.27 -15.51 -5.20
CA ARG A 24 10.84 -14.90 -3.94
C ARG A 24 9.56 -14.08 -4.11
N ARG A 25 8.46 -14.78 -4.30
CA ARG A 25 7.09 -14.24 -4.22
C ARG A 25 6.50 -14.43 -2.82
N HIS A 26 7.33 -14.23 -1.80
CA HIS A 26 6.99 -14.54 -0.42
C HIS A 26 7.13 -13.32 0.46
N GLU A 27 6.37 -13.32 1.54
CA GLU A 27 6.42 -12.34 2.62
C GLU A 27 6.69 -13.08 3.94
N LEU A 28 7.35 -12.42 4.87
CA LEU A 28 7.51 -12.91 6.24
C LEU A 28 6.45 -12.23 7.10
N ILE A 29 5.44 -12.98 7.52
CA ILE A 29 4.29 -12.46 8.28
C ILE A 29 4.21 -13.18 9.62
N GLU A 30 4.48 -12.45 10.72
CA GLU A 30 4.47 -13.01 12.08
C GLU A 30 5.33 -14.27 12.22
N GLY A 31 6.51 -14.30 11.59
CA GLY A 31 7.44 -15.42 11.63
C GLY A 31 7.00 -16.63 10.79
N ALA A 32 6.14 -16.44 9.81
CA ALA A 32 5.80 -17.43 8.79
C ALA A 32 6.12 -16.89 7.40
N ILE A 33 6.81 -17.67 6.58
CA ILE A 33 6.99 -17.37 5.16
C ILE A 33 5.73 -17.80 4.45
N GLU A 34 5.06 -16.85 3.81
CA GLU A 34 3.82 -17.05 3.08
C GLU A 34 3.97 -16.55 1.65
N GLU A 35 3.46 -17.31 0.70
CA GLU A 35 3.47 -16.90 -0.70
C GLU A 35 2.46 -15.76 -0.89
N LYS A 36 2.90 -14.68 -1.54
CA LYS A 36 2.02 -13.60 -1.98
C LYS A 36 1.15 -14.11 -3.12
N GLY A 37 -0.14 -13.85 -3.05
CA GLY A 37 -1.10 -14.25 -4.08
C GLY A 37 -0.69 -13.76 -5.47
N SER A 38 -1.00 -14.53 -6.50
CA SER A 38 -0.80 -14.08 -7.88
C SER A 38 -1.73 -12.92 -8.18
N ALA A 39 -1.19 -11.88 -8.80
CA ALA A 39 -2.00 -10.76 -9.27
C ALA A 39 -2.95 -11.22 -10.38
N THR A 40 -4.22 -10.84 -10.27
CA THR A 40 -5.19 -10.94 -11.37
C THR A 40 -5.03 -9.74 -12.31
N SER A 41 -5.75 -9.74 -13.43
CA SER A 41 -5.79 -8.59 -14.34
C SER A 41 -6.29 -7.34 -13.63
N GLU A 42 -7.36 -7.48 -12.86
CA GLU A 42 -7.99 -6.39 -12.10
C GLU A 42 -7.05 -5.84 -11.03
N HIS A 43 -6.31 -6.71 -10.34
CA HIS A 43 -5.28 -6.28 -9.39
C HIS A 43 -4.16 -5.48 -10.09
N GLY A 44 -3.70 -5.97 -11.23
CA GLY A 44 -2.65 -5.30 -12.01
C GLY A 44 -3.12 -3.94 -12.55
N ASP A 45 -4.35 -3.83 -13.00
CA ASP A 45 -4.96 -2.58 -13.47
C ASP A 45 -5.10 -1.56 -12.34
N ALA A 46 -5.63 -1.97 -11.20
CA ALA A 46 -5.71 -1.12 -10.01
C ALA A 46 -4.33 -0.61 -9.55
N GLN A 47 -3.31 -1.47 -9.57
CA GLN A 47 -1.94 -1.09 -9.22
C GLN A 47 -1.32 -0.11 -10.22
N HIS A 48 -1.60 -0.29 -11.51
CA HIS A 48 -1.17 0.63 -12.56
C HIS A 48 -1.81 2.01 -12.40
N SER A 49 -3.14 2.07 -12.25
CA SER A 49 -3.91 3.30 -12.06
C SER A 49 -3.50 4.04 -10.78
N LEU A 50 -3.29 3.32 -9.67
CA LEU A 50 -2.77 3.90 -8.44
C LEU A 50 -1.36 4.50 -8.62
N SER A 51 -0.50 3.83 -9.38
CA SER A 51 0.84 4.34 -9.69
C SER A 51 0.80 5.58 -10.57
N ALA A 52 -0.15 5.65 -11.52
CA ALA A 52 -0.38 6.83 -12.35
C ALA A 52 -0.89 8.01 -11.49
N PHE A 53 -1.87 7.80 -10.63
CA PHE A 53 -2.37 8.82 -9.70
C PHE A 53 -1.27 9.36 -8.79
N THR A 54 -0.48 8.47 -8.17
CA THR A 54 0.59 8.86 -7.24
C THR A 54 1.78 9.52 -7.94
N PHE A 55 1.88 9.43 -9.27
CA PHE A 55 2.97 10.06 -10.04
C PHE A 55 3.03 11.57 -9.84
N ALA A 56 1.90 12.25 -9.71
CA ALA A 56 1.84 13.68 -9.43
C ALA A 56 2.52 14.07 -8.10
N PHE A 57 2.54 13.17 -7.13
CA PHE A 57 3.14 13.36 -5.82
C PHE A 57 4.62 12.96 -5.76
N LYS A 58 5.16 12.32 -6.80
CA LYS A 58 6.57 11.89 -6.87
C LYS A 58 7.56 13.03 -7.09
N HIS A 59 7.11 14.21 -7.46
CA HIS A 59 7.95 15.35 -7.78
C HIS A 59 8.47 16.07 -6.52
N GLU A 60 9.42 17.00 -6.71
CA GLU A 60 9.81 17.94 -5.66
C GLU A 60 8.64 18.87 -5.35
N PRO A 61 8.47 19.25 -4.07
CA PRO A 61 7.45 20.21 -3.68
C PRO A 61 7.65 21.58 -4.32
N GLY A 62 6.55 22.32 -4.55
CA GLY A 62 6.60 23.71 -5.05
C GLY A 62 6.68 23.85 -6.58
N GLY A 63 6.60 22.77 -7.32
CA GLY A 63 6.47 22.77 -8.78
C GLY A 63 5.00 22.77 -9.25
N ARG A 64 4.79 22.37 -10.52
CA ARG A 64 3.46 22.21 -11.12
C ARG A 64 2.59 21.17 -10.39
N TRP A 65 3.23 20.14 -9.84
CA TRP A 65 2.60 19.02 -9.18
C TRP A 65 2.71 19.15 -7.65
N PRO A 66 1.82 18.54 -6.86
CA PRO A 66 1.89 18.56 -5.41
C PRO A 66 3.26 18.10 -4.87
N GLY A 67 3.80 17.02 -5.41
CA GLY A 67 5.11 16.52 -5.04
C GLY A 67 5.22 16.02 -3.60
N GLY A 68 6.45 15.88 -3.12
CA GLY A 68 6.78 15.63 -1.71
C GLY A 68 6.90 14.17 -1.30
N TRP A 69 6.90 13.22 -2.24
CA TRP A 69 6.94 11.79 -1.93
C TRP A 69 7.97 11.00 -2.74
N TRP A 70 8.45 9.92 -2.14
CA TRP A 70 9.07 8.79 -2.81
C TRP A 70 8.08 7.65 -2.85
N PHE A 71 8.00 6.93 -3.96
CA PHE A 71 7.14 5.75 -4.09
C PHE A 71 7.93 4.53 -4.54
N GLY A 72 7.45 3.37 -4.15
CA GLY A 72 7.91 2.07 -4.60
C GLY A 72 6.73 1.12 -4.78
N THR A 73 6.78 0.32 -5.83
CA THR A 73 5.80 -0.72 -6.15
C THR A 73 6.46 -2.06 -5.85
N GLU A 74 5.78 -2.94 -5.12
CA GLU A 74 6.29 -4.28 -4.76
C GLU A 74 7.66 -4.25 -4.06
N VAL A 75 7.94 -3.20 -3.28
CA VAL A 75 9.21 -3.06 -2.55
C VAL A 75 9.15 -3.84 -1.25
N GLU A 76 10.13 -4.69 -1.01
CA GLU A 76 10.26 -5.37 0.29
C GLU A 76 10.58 -4.35 1.39
N VAL A 77 9.72 -4.30 2.40
CA VAL A 77 9.88 -3.44 3.59
C VAL A 77 10.02 -4.31 4.83
N HIS A 78 11.14 -4.14 5.53
CA HIS A 78 11.41 -4.85 6.78
C HIS A 78 10.98 -4.04 7.97
N PHE A 79 10.09 -4.59 8.79
CA PHE A 79 9.54 -3.95 9.99
C PHE A 79 10.23 -4.45 11.26
N ASP A 80 10.35 -5.77 11.42
CA ASP A 80 11.00 -6.42 12.56
C ASP A 80 11.46 -7.84 12.15
N PRO A 81 12.19 -8.58 13.00
CA PRO A 81 12.71 -9.92 12.67
C PRO A 81 11.67 -10.94 12.22
N ALA A 82 10.39 -10.72 12.52
CA ALA A 82 9.29 -11.60 12.17
C ALA A 82 8.40 -11.06 11.03
N ASN A 83 8.68 -9.85 10.52
CA ASN A 83 7.81 -9.17 9.58
C ASN A 83 8.58 -8.43 8.49
N THR A 84 8.46 -8.91 7.28
CA THR A 84 8.97 -8.29 6.06
C THR A 84 7.91 -8.46 4.97
N PHE A 85 7.32 -7.36 4.52
CA PHE A 85 6.21 -7.35 3.59
C PHE A 85 6.61 -6.74 2.26
N ARG A 86 5.81 -7.03 1.25
CA ARG A 86 5.92 -6.46 -0.08
C ARG A 86 4.57 -5.83 -0.44
N PRO A 87 4.25 -4.63 0.12
CA PRO A 87 3.00 -3.95 -0.19
C PRO A 87 2.91 -3.64 -1.69
N ASP A 88 1.69 -3.59 -2.22
CA ASP A 88 1.49 -3.32 -3.65
C ASP A 88 2.04 -1.95 -4.03
N VAL A 89 1.78 -0.92 -3.21
CA VAL A 89 2.44 0.40 -3.34
C VAL A 89 2.79 0.95 -1.96
N THR A 90 3.97 1.56 -1.86
CA THR A 90 4.46 2.24 -0.64
C THR A 90 4.90 3.65 -0.94
N GLY A 91 4.77 4.55 0.06
CA GLY A 91 5.21 5.92 -0.03
C GLY A 91 5.98 6.40 1.20
N TRP A 92 6.99 7.23 0.97
CA TRP A 92 7.77 7.91 2.00
C TRP A 92 7.75 9.41 1.73
N ARG A 93 7.49 10.21 2.75
CA ARG A 93 7.52 11.66 2.65
C ARG A 93 8.96 12.16 2.55
N ARG A 94 9.24 13.05 1.61
CA ARG A 94 10.59 13.63 1.41
C ARG A 94 11.02 14.54 2.56
N ASP A 95 10.09 15.17 3.25
CA ASP A 95 10.37 15.99 4.43
C ASP A 95 10.86 15.14 5.63
N ARG A 96 10.51 13.85 5.68
CA ARG A 96 10.99 12.89 6.69
C ARG A 96 12.19 12.08 6.20
N VAL A 97 12.22 11.74 4.93
CA VAL A 97 13.24 10.89 4.30
C VAL A 97 13.83 11.66 3.12
N ALA A 98 14.89 12.41 3.39
CA ALA A 98 15.51 13.32 2.39
C ALA A 98 16.00 12.58 1.14
N GLU A 99 16.56 11.39 1.31
CA GLU A 99 17.06 10.57 0.21
C GLU A 99 16.07 9.44 -0.14
N ARG A 100 15.99 9.13 -1.43
CA ARG A 100 15.16 8.01 -1.89
C ARG A 100 15.55 6.72 -1.16
N PRO A 101 14.59 6.01 -0.53
CA PRO A 101 14.84 4.73 0.11
C PRO A 101 15.47 3.72 -0.86
N ARG A 102 16.47 2.99 -0.37
CA ARG A 102 17.24 2.00 -1.15
C ARG A 102 17.41 0.72 -0.35
N GLY A 103 17.77 -0.35 -1.04
CA GLY A 103 18.06 -1.67 -0.44
C GLY A 103 16.92 -2.66 -0.62
N THR A 104 17.25 -3.93 -0.40
CA THR A 104 16.32 -5.07 -0.42
C THR A 104 16.66 -5.93 0.80
N PRO A 105 15.81 -5.87 1.86
CA PRO A 105 14.65 -5.02 2.03
C PRO A 105 14.98 -3.58 2.42
N VAL A 106 14.05 -2.64 2.18
CA VAL A 106 14.07 -1.28 2.73
C VAL A 106 13.78 -1.35 4.24
N ARG A 107 14.60 -0.68 5.05
CA ARG A 107 14.47 -0.67 6.53
C ARG A 107 13.90 0.64 7.09
N ILE A 108 13.39 1.48 6.22
CA ILE A 108 12.76 2.75 6.58
C ILE A 108 11.26 2.55 6.56
N ARG A 109 10.59 2.78 7.69
CA ARG A 109 9.14 2.72 7.80
C ARG A 109 8.48 3.64 6.76
N PRO A 110 7.52 3.15 5.96
CA PRO A 110 6.76 4.01 5.05
C PRO A 110 5.82 4.96 5.81
N ASP A 111 5.43 6.05 5.14
CA ASP A 111 4.42 6.98 5.63
C ASP A 111 3.04 6.68 5.09
N TRP A 112 2.99 5.91 4.03
CA TRP A 112 1.78 5.42 3.41
C TRP A 112 2.01 4.04 2.79
N VAL A 113 1.04 3.17 2.92
CA VAL A 113 0.98 1.87 2.23
C VAL A 113 -0.38 1.68 1.61
N CYS A 114 -0.42 1.00 0.47
CA CYS A 114 -1.65 0.51 -0.14
C CYS A 114 -1.53 -0.98 -0.41
N GLU A 115 -2.57 -1.70 -0.06
CA GLU A 115 -2.77 -3.11 -0.43
C GLU A 115 -4.01 -3.21 -1.34
N ILE A 116 -3.86 -3.91 -2.44
CA ILE A 116 -4.93 -4.23 -3.37
C ILE A 116 -5.33 -5.66 -3.09
N LEU A 117 -6.55 -5.86 -2.63
CA LEU A 117 -6.98 -7.16 -2.13
C LEU A 117 -7.00 -8.22 -3.24
N SER A 118 -6.45 -9.37 -2.91
CA SER A 118 -6.45 -10.59 -3.73
C SER A 118 -7.08 -11.75 -2.96
N THR A 119 -6.76 -12.97 -3.33
CA THR A 119 -7.26 -14.19 -2.65
C THR A 119 -6.84 -14.28 -1.18
N ASN A 120 -5.73 -13.68 -0.78
CA ASN A 120 -5.22 -13.71 0.60
C ASN A 120 -5.67 -12.51 1.46
N ARG A 121 -6.92 -12.04 1.26
CA ARG A 121 -7.53 -10.87 1.94
C ARG A 121 -7.24 -10.79 3.45
N ARG A 122 -7.19 -11.93 4.14
CA ARG A 122 -6.96 -11.97 5.60
C ARG A 122 -5.57 -11.42 5.99
N ASN A 123 -4.55 -11.64 5.17
CA ASN A 123 -3.22 -11.12 5.45
C ASN A 123 -3.25 -9.59 5.47
N ASP A 124 -3.86 -8.97 4.47
CA ASP A 124 -3.91 -7.52 4.33
C ASP A 124 -4.87 -6.89 5.35
N LEU A 125 -6.09 -7.43 5.46
CA LEU A 125 -7.14 -6.86 6.33
C LEU A 125 -6.85 -7.03 7.83
N VAL A 126 -6.04 -8.02 8.23
CA VAL A 126 -5.84 -8.34 9.65
C VAL A 126 -4.38 -8.36 10.05
N ARG A 127 -3.55 -9.20 9.42
CA ARG A 127 -2.19 -9.46 9.91
C ARG A 127 -1.24 -8.31 9.61
N LYS A 128 -1.12 -7.90 8.35
CA LYS A 128 -0.29 -6.76 7.96
C LYS A 128 -0.80 -5.46 8.57
N LYS A 129 -2.13 -5.24 8.59
CA LYS A 129 -2.76 -4.08 9.22
C LYS A 129 -2.33 -3.88 10.68
N ARG A 130 -2.24 -4.98 11.47
CA ARG A 130 -1.75 -4.93 12.86
C ARG A 130 -0.29 -4.52 12.94
N VAL A 131 0.54 -5.02 12.02
CA VAL A 131 1.96 -4.68 11.99
C VAL A 131 2.13 -3.23 11.54
N TYR A 132 1.47 -2.79 10.47
CA TYR A 132 1.50 -1.39 10.04
C TYR A 132 1.10 -0.44 11.17
N HIS A 133 0.04 -0.79 11.91
CA HIS A 133 -0.40 -0.01 13.07
C HIS A 133 0.66 0.04 14.16
N ARG A 134 1.23 -1.11 14.57
CA ARG A 134 2.27 -1.21 15.60
C ARG A 134 3.51 -0.38 15.27
N PHE A 135 3.86 -0.28 14.00
CA PHE A 135 4.99 0.53 13.53
C PHE A 135 4.60 1.98 13.21
N GLY A 136 3.36 2.36 13.44
CA GLY A 136 2.89 3.73 13.27
C GLY A 136 2.94 4.20 11.82
N VAL A 137 2.61 3.35 10.85
CA VAL A 137 2.41 3.77 9.44
C VAL A 137 1.20 4.71 9.40
N PRO A 138 1.37 6.00 9.05
CA PRO A 138 0.32 7.00 9.22
C PRO A 138 -0.95 6.73 8.41
N HIS A 139 -0.80 6.28 7.16
CA HIS A 139 -1.92 6.06 6.25
C HIS A 139 -1.86 4.68 5.64
N TYR A 140 -2.98 4.00 5.64
CA TYR A 140 -3.16 2.69 5.05
C TYR A 140 -4.38 2.68 4.14
N TRP A 141 -4.16 2.45 2.84
CA TRP A 141 -5.24 2.30 1.87
C TRP A 141 -5.49 0.83 1.56
N ILE A 142 -6.75 0.51 1.37
CA ILE A 142 -7.21 -0.80 0.92
C ILE A 142 -8.06 -0.58 -0.32
N ILE A 143 -7.64 -1.14 -1.44
CA ILE A 143 -8.43 -1.20 -2.67
C ILE A 143 -8.97 -2.63 -2.79
N ASP A 144 -10.26 -2.75 -2.97
CA ASP A 144 -10.96 -4.02 -3.13
C ASP A 144 -11.57 -4.12 -4.52
N PRO A 145 -10.89 -4.79 -5.49
CA PRO A 145 -11.42 -4.91 -6.83
C PRO A 145 -12.71 -5.75 -6.93
N ALA A 146 -12.94 -6.66 -5.97
CA ALA A 146 -14.14 -7.50 -5.98
C ALA A 146 -15.41 -6.74 -5.56
N GLU A 147 -15.26 -5.82 -4.60
CA GLU A 147 -16.35 -4.98 -4.10
C GLU A 147 -16.34 -3.59 -4.73
N GLU A 148 -15.36 -3.29 -5.58
CA GLU A 148 -15.14 -1.98 -6.24
C GLU A 148 -15.10 -0.81 -5.25
N THR A 149 -14.33 -0.97 -4.14
CA THR A 149 -14.26 0.01 -3.05
C THR A 149 -12.83 0.43 -2.72
N LEU A 150 -12.71 1.65 -2.19
CA LEU A 150 -11.50 2.21 -1.58
C LEU A 150 -11.77 2.53 -0.12
N SER A 151 -10.98 1.97 0.80
CA SER A 151 -10.94 2.35 2.21
C SER A 151 -9.66 3.10 2.53
N VAL A 152 -9.77 4.26 3.16
CA VAL A 152 -8.65 5.08 3.63
C VAL A 152 -8.62 5.06 5.15
N LEU A 153 -7.54 4.53 5.67
CA LEU A 153 -7.34 4.33 7.11
C LEU A 153 -6.22 5.26 7.60
N ARG A 154 -6.50 6.03 8.65
CA ARG A 154 -5.53 6.87 9.35
C ARG A 154 -5.16 6.24 10.68
N TRP A 155 -3.87 6.25 10.98
CA TRP A 155 -3.35 5.77 12.25
C TRP A 155 -3.86 6.61 13.44
N SER A 156 -4.26 5.95 14.50
CA SER A 156 -4.49 6.54 15.81
C SER A 156 -3.86 5.64 16.89
N GLN A 157 -3.72 6.15 18.11
CA GLN A 157 -3.11 5.38 19.19
C GLN A 157 -3.87 4.07 19.49
N ASP A 158 -5.18 4.06 19.31
CA ASP A 158 -6.06 2.94 19.65
C ASP A 158 -6.29 1.97 18.47
N GLY A 159 -5.82 2.33 17.26
CA GLY A 159 -6.00 1.54 16.05
C GLY A 159 -6.10 2.41 14.81
N TYR A 160 -6.26 1.78 13.65
CA TYR A 160 -6.61 2.50 12.44
C TYR A 160 -8.07 2.94 12.48
N VAL A 161 -8.30 4.22 12.19
CA VAL A 161 -9.63 4.80 11.99
C VAL A 161 -9.88 4.90 10.49
N GLU A 162 -10.97 4.34 10.00
CA GLU A 162 -11.43 4.56 8.63
C GLU A 162 -12.00 5.97 8.52
N ILE A 163 -11.32 6.81 7.75
CA ILE A 163 -11.66 8.22 7.58
C ILE A 163 -12.36 8.49 6.25
N LEU A 164 -12.30 7.54 5.34
CA LEU A 164 -12.99 7.55 4.06
C LEU A 164 -13.27 6.11 3.64
N ALA A 165 -14.50 5.85 3.23
CA ALA A 165 -14.91 4.70 2.45
C ALA A 165 -15.60 5.23 1.18
N ALA A 166 -15.18 4.77 0.02
CA ALA A 166 -15.72 5.24 -1.26
C ALA A 166 -15.87 4.07 -2.23
N GLU A 167 -16.80 4.18 -3.16
CA GLU A 167 -17.10 3.16 -4.15
C GLU A 167 -16.91 3.69 -5.59
N ARG A 168 -16.90 2.76 -6.55
CA ARG A 168 -16.84 3.10 -7.97
C ARG A 168 -17.87 4.17 -8.34
N GLY A 169 -17.43 5.20 -9.11
CA GLY A 169 -18.27 6.32 -9.53
C GLY A 169 -18.14 7.56 -8.63
N GLU A 170 -17.53 7.45 -7.46
CA GLU A 170 -17.27 8.60 -6.59
C GLU A 170 -15.95 9.30 -6.94
N THR A 171 -15.92 10.62 -6.72
CA THR A 171 -14.68 11.43 -6.76
C THR A 171 -14.41 11.97 -5.36
N VAL A 172 -13.24 11.65 -4.83
CA VAL A 172 -12.89 11.95 -3.44
C VAL A 172 -11.55 12.69 -3.33
N ARG A 173 -11.27 13.26 -2.17
CA ARG A 173 -9.95 13.76 -1.79
C ARG A 173 -9.45 12.93 -0.63
N ALA A 174 -8.59 11.95 -0.94
CA ALA A 174 -8.18 10.90 -0.01
C ALA A 174 -6.83 11.23 0.64
N GLU A 175 -6.78 11.21 1.99
CA GLU A 175 -5.52 11.37 2.73
C GLU A 175 -4.50 10.25 2.40
N PRO A 176 -3.23 10.58 2.19
CA PRO A 176 -2.57 11.88 2.34
C PRO A 176 -2.42 12.66 1.02
N PHE A 177 -3.26 12.41 0.04
CA PHE A 177 -3.15 12.94 -1.32
C PHE A 177 -4.32 13.88 -1.70
N GLU A 178 -4.88 14.59 -0.72
CA GLU A 178 -6.06 15.46 -0.87
C GLU A 178 -5.85 16.65 -1.82
N ALA A 179 -4.59 16.94 -2.17
CA ALA A 179 -4.25 18.00 -3.10
C ALA A 179 -4.83 17.76 -4.51
N MET A 180 -5.14 16.51 -4.84
CA MET A 180 -5.77 16.14 -6.12
C MET A 180 -7.08 15.38 -5.89
N PRO A 181 -8.11 15.61 -6.73
CA PRO A 181 -9.27 14.74 -6.74
C PRO A 181 -8.89 13.37 -7.26
N LEU A 182 -9.51 12.33 -6.73
CA LEU A 182 -9.33 10.94 -7.12
C LEU A 182 -10.69 10.39 -7.56
N GLN A 183 -10.81 10.04 -8.81
CA GLN A 183 -11.96 9.30 -9.33
C GLN A 183 -11.77 7.83 -8.99
N VAL A 184 -12.55 7.28 -8.06
CA VAL A 184 -12.34 5.94 -7.51
C VAL A 184 -12.45 4.85 -8.60
N GLY A 185 -13.29 5.08 -9.59
CA GLY A 185 -13.51 4.15 -10.71
C GLY A 185 -12.27 3.84 -11.55
N ILE A 186 -11.23 4.69 -11.52
CA ILE A 186 -9.99 4.41 -12.25
C ILE A 186 -9.29 3.13 -11.78
N PHE A 187 -9.53 2.72 -10.53
CA PHE A 187 -8.99 1.47 -9.98
C PHE A 187 -9.74 0.23 -10.49
N PHE A 188 -10.88 0.43 -11.14
CA PHE A 188 -11.80 -0.62 -11.56
C PHE A 188 -12.08 -0.58 -13.07
N GLY A 189 -11.16 0.04 -13.84
CA GLY A 189 -11.19 0.06 -15.30
C GLY A 189 -12.02 1.19 -15.91
N ASP A 190 -12.42 2.21 -15.14
CA ASP A 190 -13.01 3.42 -15.71
C ASP A 190 -11.91 4.31 -16.31
N ASP A 191 -12.24 4.97 -17.40
CA ASP A 191 -11.41 6.05 -17.94
C ASP A 191 -11.44 7.25 -17.00
N GLU A 192 -10.30 7.93 -16.82
CA GLU A 192 -10.26 9.21 -16.13
C GLU A 192 -11.05 10.23 -16.92
N LYS A 193 -12.09 10.80 -16.30
CA LYS A 193 -12.91 11.84 -16.93
C LYS A 193 -12.23 13.18 -16.71
N ASP A 194 -11.99 13.90 -17.79
CA ASP A 194 -11.60 15.31 -17.70
C ASP A 194 -12.65 16.07 -16.91
N GLU A 195 -12.29 16.71 -15.80
CA GLU A 195 -13.17 17.67 -15.17
C GLU A 195 -13.44 18.78 -16.19
N ALA A 196 -14.67 18.89 -16.66
CA ALA A 196 -15.07 20.01 -17.49
C ALA A 196 -14.73 21.32 -16.73
N PRO A 197 -14.08 22.30 -17.38
CA PRO A 197 -13.74 23.55 -16.71
C PRO A 197 -15.01 24.13 -16.09
N ALA A 198 -14.94 24.47 -14.79
CA ALA A 198 -16.06 25.10 -14.08
C ALA A 198 -16.57 26.26 -14.95
N GLN A 199 -17.81 26.18 -15.39
CA GLN A 199 -18.46 27.30 -16.07
C GLN A 199 -18.57 28.42 -15.03
N GLU A 200 -17.71 29.42 -15.15
CA GLU A 200 -17.85 30.67 -14.43
C GLU A 200 -19.17 31.29 -14.91
N GLY A 201 -20.19 31.24 -14.06
CA GLY A 201 -21.47 31.92 -14.22
C GLY A 201 -21.45 33.33 -13.59
#